data_889fe7feec4745febc827ea51c4364e9
#
_entry.id   889fe7feec4745febc827ea51c4364e9
#
_cell.length_a   1.000
_cell.length_b   1.000
_cell.length_c   1.000
_cell.angle_alpha   90.00
_cell.angle_beta   90.00
_cell.angle_gamma   90.00
#
_symmetry.space_group_name_H-M   'P 1'
#
loop_
_entity.id
_entity.type
_entity.pdbx_description
1 polymer ?
#
loop_
_entity_poly.entity_id
_entity_poly.type
_entity_poly.pdbx_seq_one_letter_code
_entity_poly.pdbx_strand_id
1 'polypeptide(L)'
;MPGELSTVGANNALDGALGRVTQTARTTYAALLTATPTDATTNATMTEYAATGYSRQSVTWAAPSGDPAATSNTNTLTFGPFTAGTGATVTHVALVSSASGTSGDFI
;
A
#
# COMPACT_ATOMS: atom_id res chain seq x y z
N MET A 1 -4.75 -15.53 -0.18
CA MET A 1 -3.48 -15.49 0.53
C MET A 1 -3.42 -14.21 1.35
N PRO A 2 -2.99 -14.27 2.60
CA PRO A 2 -2.77 -13.04 3.34
C PRO A 2 -1.74 -12.16 2.62
N GLY A 3 -1.82 -10.87 2.87
CA GLY A 3 -0.89 -9.91 2.29
C GLY A 3 0.55 -10.20 2.67
N GLU A 4 1.47 -9.85 1.82
CA GLU A 4 2.91 -10.01 2.05
C GLU A 4 3.64 -8.73 1.67
N LEU A 5 4.84 -8.56 2.22
CA LEU A 5 5.67 -7.41 1.92
C LEU A 5 6.37 -7.61 0.57
N SER A 6 6.50 -6.50 -0.17
CA SER A 6 7.41 -6.44 -1.30
C SER A 6 8.86 -6.51 -0.81
N THR A 7 9.81 -6.66 -1.73
CA THR A 7 11.24 -6.60 -1.37
C THR A 7 11.59 -5.27 -0.71
N VAL A 8 11.05 -4.17 -1.20
CA VAL A 8 11.26 -2.84 -0.60
C VAL A 8 10.68 -2.79 0.81
N GLY A 9 9.44 -3.27 0.99
CA GLY A 9 8.80 -3.29 2.29
C GLY A 9 9.52 -4.17 3.29
N ALA A 10 9.97 -5.35 2.88
CA ALA A 10 10.73 -6.25 3.74
C ALA A 10 12.07 -5.65 4.17
N ASN A 11 12.80 -5.02 3.25
CA ASN A 11 14.05 -4.35 3.58
C ASN A 11 13.83 -3.21 4.58
N ASN A 12 12.81 -2.40 4.38
CA ASN A 12 12.46 -1.32 5.30
C ASN A 12 12.12 -1.85 6.69
N ALA A 13 11.37 -2.94 6.77
CA ALA A 13 11.02 -3.55 8.04
C ALA A 13 12.25 -4.05 8.79
N LEU A 14 13.19 -4.71 8.09
CA LEU A 14 14.44 -5.18 8.69
C LEU A 14 15.33 -4.03 9.14
N ASP A 15 15.47 -3.00 8.33
CA ASP A 15 16.26 -1.82 8.67
C ASP A 15 15.75 -1.16 9.97
N GLY A 16 14.44 -1.03 10.10
CA GLY A 16 13.82 -0.47 11.30
C GLY A 16 13.94 -1.39 12.50
N ALA A 17 13.65 -2.67 12.34
CA ALA A 17 13.68 -3.64 13.45
C ALA A 17 15.08 -3.85 14.00
N LEU A 18 16.11 -3.80 13.13
CA LEU A 18 17.50 -3.98 13.54
C LEU A 18 18.21 -2.67 13.93
N GLY A 19 17.53 -1.54 13.83
CA GLY A 19 18.07 -0.23 14.17
C GLY A 19 19.16 0.27 13.23
N ARG A 20 19.27 -0.31 12.01
CA ARG A 20 20.26 0.11 11.03
C ARG A 20 19.94 1.49 10.46
N VAL A 21 18.66 1.78 10.29
CA VAL A 21 18.18 3.06 9.79
C VAL A 21 17.10 3.57 10.75
N THR A 22 17.15 4.84 11.10
CA THR A 22 16.09 5.46 11.89
C THR A 22 14.82 5.53 11.04
N GLN A 23 13.74 4.95 11.55
CA GLN A 23 12.43 5.01 10.89
C GLN A 23 11.70 6.26 11.35
N THR A 24 11.26 7.08 10.39
CA THR A 24 10.38 8.22 10.67
C THR A 24 8.94 7.82 10.39
N ALA A 25 8.01 8.39 11.17
CA ALA A 25 6.60 8.19 10.92
C ALA A 25 6.24 8.68 9.51
N ARG A 26 5.46 7.89 8.78
CA ARG A 26 5.01 8.25 7.44
C ARG A 26 3.56 7.82 7.25
N THR A 27 2.87 8.49 6.35
CA THR A 27 1.53 8.10 5.96
C THR A 27 1.61 7.00 4.90
N THR A 28 0.83 5.94 5.09
CA THR A 28 0.65 4.92 4.06
C THR A 28 -0.69 5.11 3.37
N TYR A 29 -0.74 4.74 2.11
CA TYR A 29 -1.93 4.87 1.27
C TYR A 29 -2.27 3.52 0.65
N ALA A 30 -3.56 3.26 0.53
CA ALA A 30 -4.05 2.10 -0.20
C ALA A 30 -4.26 2.47 -1.67
N ALA A 31 -3.70 1.67 -2.55
CA ALA A 31 -3.86 1.79 -4.00
C ALA A 31 -4.56 0.56 -4.55
N LEU A 32 -5.44 0.76 -5.54
CA LEU A 32 -6.17 -0.33 -6.18
C LEU A 32 -5.39 -0.79 -7.42
N LEU A 33 -5.16 -2.09 -7.54
CA LEU A 33 -4.41 -2.69 -8.64
C LEU A 33 -5.32 -3.53 -9.53
N THR A 34 -5.01 -3.54 -10.82
CA THR A 34 -5.72 -4.34 -11.82
C THR A 34 -4.91 -5.54 -12.32
N ALA A 35 -3.69 -5.70 -11.82
CA ALA A 35 -2.83 -6.84 -12.14
C ALA A 35 -2.14 -7.35 -10.88
N THR A 36 -1.77 -8.63 -10.88
CA THR A 36 -1.11 -9.27 -9.75
C THR A 36 0.28 -8.70 -9.55
N PRO A 37 0.59 -8.13 -8.36
CA PRO A 37 1.95 -7.71 -8.05
C PRO A 37 2.86 -8.91 -7.75
N THR A 38 4.17 -8.69 -7.83
CA THR A 38 5.20 -9.64 -7.42
C THR A 38 6.05 -9.02 -6.32
N ASP A 39 6.96 -9.81 -5.74
CA ASP A 39 7.90 -9.29 -4.73
C ASP A 39 8.76 -8.15 -5.27
N ALA A 40 9.03 -8.15 -6.56
CA ALA A 40 9.83 -7.12 -7.21
C ALA A 40 9.02 -5.89 -7.66
N THR A 41 7.71 -5.90 -7.47
CA THR A 41 6.86 -4.76 -7.84
C THR A 41 7.22 -3.53 -7.01
N THR A 42 7.27 -2.39 -7.68
CA THR A 42 7.54 -1.08 -7.07
C THR A 42 6.38 -0.14 -7.32
N ASN A 43 6.41 1.03 -6.68
CA ASN A 43 5.41 2.06 -6.91
C ASN A 43 5.40 2.55 -8.38
N ALA A 44 6.53 2.42 -9.08
CA ALA A 44 6.64 2.79 -10.50
C ALA A 44 6.19 1.67 -11.45
N THR A 45 6.22 0.40 -11.03
CA THR A 45 5.93 -0.75 -11.90
C THR A 45 4.58 -1.40 -11.65
N MET A 46 3.89 -1.07 -10.58
CA MET A 46 2.55 -1.60 -10.31
C MET A 46 1.55 -1.12 -11.35
N THR A 47 0.54 -1.94 -11.63
CA THR A 47 -0.55 -1.58 -12.53
C THR A 47 -1.72 -1.05 -11.70
N GLU A 48 -1.78 0.24 -11.53
CA GLU A 48 -2.78 0.90 -10.72
C GLU A 48 -4.06 1.15 -11.50
N TYR A 49 -5.21 1.02 -10.83
CA TYR A 49 -6.50 1.34 -11.42
C TYR A 49 -6.54 2.82 -11.80
N ALA A 50 -7.06 3.12 -12.99
CA ALA A 50 -7.18 4.49 -13.48
C ALA A 50 -8.64 4.74 -13.87
N ALA A 51 -9.30 5.64 -13.15
CA ALA A 51 -10.66 6.07 -13.44
C ALA A 51 -10.84 7.50 -12.94
N THR A 52 -11.77 8.23 -13.55
CA THR A 52 -12.11 9.57 -13.06
C THR A 52 -12.77 9.43 -11.68
N GLY A 53 -12.23 10.13 -10.70
CA GLY A 53 -12.69 10.04 -9.32
C GLY A 53 -11.88 9.07 -8.47
N TYR A 54 -10.91 8.34 -9.05
CA TYR A 54 -10.01 7.50 -8.28
C TYR A 54 -8.87 8.32 -7.70
N SER A 55 -8.58 8.06 -6.43
CA SER A 55 -7.37 8.50 -5.76
C SER A 55 -7.01 7.50 -4.67
N ARG A 56 -5.73 7.40 -4.34
CA ARG A 56 -5.28 6.60 -3.22
C ARG A 56 -5.83 7.15 -1.92
N GLN A 57 -6.15 6.28 -0.98
CA GLN A 57 -6.73 6.67 0.31
C GLN A 57 -5.73 6.42 1.43
N SER A 58 -5.59 7.41 2.31
CA SER A 58 -4.69 7.27 3.47
C SER A 58 -5.22 6.23 4.44
N VAL A 59 -4.31 5.46 5.02
CA VAL A 59 -4.63 4.41 5.98
C VAL A 59 -4.07 4.78 7.34
N THR A 60 -4.89 4.66 8.37
CA THR A 60 -4.45 4.79 9.76
C THR A 60 -4.44 3.41 10.41
N TRP A 61 -3.47 3.16 11.28
CA TRP A 61 -3.21 1.83 11.83
C TRP A 61 -3.36 1.82 13.34
N ALA A 62 -3.86 0.71 13.86
CA ALA A 62 -3.84 0.42 15.29
C ALA A 62 -2.40 0.07 15.72
N ALA A 63 -2.10 0.23 17.00
CA ALA A 63 -0.82 -0.24 17.53
C ALA A 63 -0.73 -1.76 17.38
N PRO A 64 0.43 -2.30 16.92
CA PRO A 64 0.59 -3.74 16.82
C PRO A 64 0.44 -4.42 18.18
N SER A 65 -0.15 -5.61 18.19
CA SER A 65 -0.33 -6.40 19.41
C SER A 65 -0.43 -7.88 19.06
N GLY A 66 -0.32 -8.72 20.08
CA GLY A 66 -0.53 -10.16 19.97
C GLY A 66 0.73 -10.95 19.63
N ASP A 67 0.56 -12.28 19.62
CA ASP A 67 1.57 -13.25 19.26
C ASP A 67 0.91 -14.31 18.35
N PRO A 68 1.18 -14.31 17.04
CA PRO A 68 2.07 -13.37 16.33
C PRO A 68 1.54 -11.92 16.36
N ALA A 69 2.46 -10.96 16.31
CA ALA A 69 2.11 -9.55 16.31
C ALA A 69 1.30 -9.19 15.05
N ALA A 70 0.23 -8.45 15.24
CA ALA A 70 -0.65 -8.04 14.16
C ALA A 70 -1.16 -6.62 14.37
N THR A 71 -1.54 -5.97 13.29
CA THR A 71 -2.22 -4.69 13.31
C THR A 71 -3.30 -4.67 12.22
N SER A 72 -4.21 -3.73 12.35
CA SER A 72 -5.27 -3.51 11.36
C SER A 72 -5.48 -2.02 11.15
N ASN A 73 -6.11 -1.66 10.03
CA ASN A 73 -6.50 -0.28 9.81
C ASN A 73 -7.63 0.13 10.76
N THR A 74 -7.63 1.39 11.15
CA THR A 74 -8.63 1.94 12.07
C THR A 74 -9.67 2.80 11.35
N ASN A 75 -9.47 3.13 10.08
CA ASN A 75 -10.39 3.95 9.31
C ASN A 75 -11.03 3.16 8.17
N THR A 76 -12.23 3.59 7.77
CA THR A 76 -12.89 3.08 6.57
C THR A 76 -12.25 3.75 5.36
N LEU A 77 -11.89 2.96 4.34
CA LEU A 77 -11.36 3.47 3.08
C LEU A 77 -12.49 3.54 2.06
N THR A 78 -12.71 4.73 1.51
CA THR A 78 -13.73 4.95 0.51
C THR A 78 -13.09 5.44 -0.78
N PHE A 79 -13.25 4.67 -1.85
CA PHE A 79 -12.76 5.00 -3.19
C PHE A 79 -13.92 5.41 -4.07
N GLY A 80 -13.78 6.52 -4.78
CA GLY A 80 -14.84 7.02 -5.64
C GLY A 80 -15.64 8.16 -5.00
N PRO A 81 -16.79 8.53 -5.57
CA PRO A 81 -17.45 7.85 -6.70
C PRO A 81 -16.67 7.99 -8.01
N PHE A 82 -16.71 6.95 -8.82
CA PHE A 82 -16.08 6.96 -10.14
C PHE A 82 -17.09 7.46 -11.17
N THR A 83 -16.72 8.49 -11.94
CA THR A 83 -17.59 9.07 -12.97
C THR A 83 -17.29 8.54 -14.36
N ALA A 84 -16.11 7.97 -14.55
CA ALA A 84 -15.73 7.28 -15.77
C ALA A 84 -14.73 6.19 -15.42
N GLY A 85 -15.05 4.95 -15.74
CA GLY A 85 -14.20 3.80 -15.50
C GLY A 85 -13.45 3.40 -16.76
N THR A 86 -12.46 2.52 -16.58
CA THR A 86 -11.67 1.95 -17.68
C THR A 86 -12.22 0.60 -18.15
N GLY A 87 -13.22 0.05 -17.46
CA GLY A 87 -13.70 -1.32 -17.67
C GLY A 87 -12.79 -2.38 -17.02
N ALA A 88 -11.69 -1.97 -16.41
CA ALA A 88 -10.78 -2.90 -15.74
C ALA A 88 -11.35 -3.35 -14.39
N THR A 89 -11.00 -4.57 -13.99
CA THR A 89 -11.40 -5.13 -12.70
C THR A 89 -10.27 -4.95 -11.70
N VAL A 90 -10.60 -4.40 -10.53
CA VAL A 90 -9.66 -4.32 -9.41
C VAL A 90 -9.48 -5.71 -8.81
N THR A 91 -8.25 -6.18 -8.77
CA THR A 91 -7.92 -7.54 -8.30
C THR A 91 -7.13 -7.55 -7.00
N HIS A 92 -6.39 -6.49 -6.70
CA HIS A 92 -5.51 -6.40 -5.54
C HIS A 92 -5.53 -5.00 -4.95
N VAL A 93 -5.12 -4.91 -3.69
CA VAL A 93 -4.88 -3.65 -3.00
C VAL A 93 -3.42 -3.64 -2.57
N ALA A 94 -2.74 -2.52 -2.80
CA ALA A 94 -1.36 -2.33 -2.38
C ALA A 94 -1.25 -1.22 -1.34
N LEU A 95 -0.23 -1.28 -0.53
CA LEU A 95 0.15 -0.19 0.37
C LEU A 95 1.36 0.52 -0.19
N VAL A 96 1.30 1.82 -0.27
CA VAL A 96 2.38 2.67 -0.78
C VAL A 96 2.59 3.86 0.15
N SER A 97 3.73 4.49 0.08
CA SER A 97 4.07 5.61 0.97
C SER A 97 3.87 6.98 0.35
N SER A 98 3.22 7.07 -0.80
CA SER A 98 2.93 8.35 -1.46
C SER A 98 1.47 8.46 -1.86
N ALA A 99 0.93 9.67 -1.78
CA ALA A 99 -0.48 9.94 -2.12
C ALA A 99 -0.73 9.83 -3.63
N SER A 100 0.29 10.01 -4.45
CA SER A 100 0.17 9.98 -5.91
C SER A 100 1.56 9.81 -6.54
N GLY A 101 1.58 9.54 -7.85
CA GLY A 101 2.82 9.44 -8.60
C GLY A 101 3.54 8.11 -8.39
N THR A 102 4.80 8.09 -8.82
CA THR A 102 5.63 6.88 -8.85
C THR A 102 6.76 6.89 -7.83
N SER A 103 6.92 7.98 -7.08
CA SER A 103 7.89 8.07 -5.99
C SER A 103 7.31 7.47 -4.71
N GLY A 104 8.18 7.16 -3.77
CA GLY A 104 7.78 6.49 -2.54
C GLY A 104 7.91 4.97 -2.63
N ASP A 105 7.65 4.31 -1.53
CA ASP A 105 7.86 2.87 -1.40
C ASP A 105 6.57 2.10 -1.67
N PHE A 106 6.71 0.97 -2.32
CA PHE A 106 5.71 -0.09 -2.38
C PHE A 106 6.00 -1.05 -1.23
N ILE A 107 5.03 -1.26 -0.35
CA ILE A 107 5.19 -2.00 0.90
C ILE A 107 4.76 -3.46 0.79
#